data_cacb1abc8e24f7d4ee15a9efb729e8c6
#
_entry.id   cacb1abc8e24f7d4ee15a9efb729e8c6
#
_cell.length_a   1.000
_cell.length_b   1.000
_cell.length_c   1.000
_cell.angle_alpha   90.00
_cell.angle_beta   90.00
_cell.angle_gamma   90.00
#
_symmetry.space_group_name_H-M   'P 1'
#
loop_
_entity.id
_entity.type
_entity.pdbx_description
1 polymer ?
#
loop_
_entity_poly.entity_id
_entity_poly.type
_entity_poly.pdbx_seq_one_letter_code
_entity_poly.pdbx_strand_id
1 'polypeptide(L)' 'MANDRWSYQVVELGSSFWGPPKPDQIQEKLNQMGQSGWELVNIVQGFKVTLVFKRPV' A
#
# COMPACT_ATOMS: atom_id res chain seq x y z
N MET A 1 -25.22 -4.59 -5.42
CA MET A 1 -24.98 -5.61 -4.40
C MET A 1 -23.65 -5.39 -3.72
N ALA A 2 -23.65 -5.61 -2.43
CA ALA A 2 -22.39 -5.53 -1.70
C ALA A 2 -21.46 -6.63 -2.17
N ASN A 3 -20.19 -6.30 -2.20
CA ASN A 3 -19.19 -7.24 -2.61
C ASN A 3 -18.74 -8.03 -1.39
N ASP A 4 -18.93 -9.34 -1.43
CA ASP A 4 -18.59 -10.20 -0.30
C ASP A 4 -17.15 -10.70 -0.36
N ARG A 5 -16.47 -10.42 -1.46
CA ARG A 5 -15.13 -10.95 -1.68
C ARG A 5 -14.15 -9.83 -1.97
N TRP A 6 -12.96 -9.99 -1.44
CA TRP A 6 -11.90 -9.02 -1.59
C TRP A 6 -10.62 -9.71 -1.96
N SER A 7 -9.84 -9.08 -2.80
CA SER A 7 -8.47 -9.49 -3.06
C SER A 7 -7.55 -8.58 -2.26
N TYR A 8 -6.54 -9.15 -1.63
CA TYR A 8 -5.60 -8.39 -0.82
C TYR A 8 -4.22 -8.44 -1.43
N GLN A 9 -3.51 -7.34 -1.31
CA GLN A 9 -2.13 -7.27 -1.75
C GLN A 9 -1.29 -6.56 -0.72
N VAL A 10 -0.14 -7.13 -0.42
CA VAL A 10 0.82 -6.57 0.51
C VAL A 10 2.01 -6.06 -0.30
N VAL A 11 2.33 -4.79 -0.10
CA VAL A 11 3.45 -4.14 -0.79
C VAL A 11 4.41 -3.61 0.26
N GLU A 12 5.66 -4.03 0.16
CA GLU A 12 6.68 -3.56 1.09
C GLU A 12 7.54 -2.50 0.40
N LEU A 13 7.66 -1.35 1.05
CA LEU A 13 8.56 -0.30 0.61
C LEU A 13 9.85 -0.43 1.40
N GLY A 14 10.95 -0.61 0.68
CA GLY A 14 12.25 -0.67 1.31
C GLY A 14 12.61 0.66 1.94
N SER A 15 13.51 0.62 2.92
CA SER A 15 14.04 1.83 3.50
C SER A 15 14.85 2.58 2.44
N SER A 16 14.85 3.91 2.52
CA SER A 16 15.72 4.71 1.69
C SER A 16 17.16 4.58 2.21
N PHE A 17 18.10 5.05 1.41
CA PHE A 17 19.51 5.02 1.82
C PHE A 17 19.73 5.74 3.16
N TRP A 18 18.92 6.76 3.42
CA TRP A 18 19.07 7.62 4.59
C TRP A 18 18.03 7.32 5.68
N GLY A 19 17.29 6.23 5.58
CA GLY A 19 16.30 5.89 6.58
C GLY A 19 15.02 5.35 5.95
N PRO A 20 13.90 5.49 6.67
CA PRO A 20 12.61 4.98 6.17
C PRO A 20 12.16 5.73 4.91
N PRO A 21 11.23 5.16 4.14
CA PRO A 21 10.71 5.82 2.95
C PRO A 21 10.14 7.19 3.28
N LYS A 22 10.37 8.14 2.38
CA LYS A 22 9.84 9.48 2.55
C LYS A 22 8.36 9.51 2.18
N PRO A 23 7.61 10.50 2.70
CA PRO A 23 6.19 10.62 2.37
C PRO A 23 5.90 10.66 0.87
N ASP A 24 6.78 11.25 0.08
CA ASP A 24 6.61 11.32 -1.37
C ASP A 24 6.59 9.93 -1.99
N GLN A 25 7.45 9.05 -1.51
CA GLN A 25 7.52 7.67 -2.02
C GLN A 25 6.26 6.90 -1.67
N ILE A 26 5.74 7.13 -0.47
CA ILE A 26 4.50 6.48 -0.04
C ILE A 26 3.34 7.00 -0.89
N GLN A 27 3.26 8.32 -1.08
CA GLN A 27 2.20 8.92 -1.87
C GLN A 27 2.20 8.40 -3.30
N GLU A 28 3.36 8.30 -3.89
CA GLU A 28 3.48 7.80 -5.26
C GLU A 28 3.01 6.36 -5.37
N LYS A 29 3.39 5.52 -4.40
CA LYS A 29 2.95 4.14 -4.41
C LYS A 29 1.43 4.03 -4.22
N LEU A 30 0.87 4.83 -3.33
CA LEU A 30 -0.58 4.84 -3.12
C LEU A 30 -1.32 5.21 -4.40
N ASN A 31 -0.85 6.24 -5.10
CA ASN A 31 -1.46 6.66 -6.34
C ASN A 31 -1.36 5.58 -7.41
N GLN A 32 -0.20 4.94 -7.50
CA GLN A 32 0.02 3.87 -8.46
C GLN A 32 -0.94 2.71 -8.23
N MET A 33 -1.08 2.29 -6.98
CA MET A 33 -1.97 1.19 -6.64
C MET A 33 -3.43 1.59 -6.84
N GLY A 34 -3.78 2.82 -6.51
CA GLY A 34 -5.13 3.32 -6.70
C GLY A 34 -5.57 3.31 -8.16
N GLN A 35 -4.64 3.56 -9.08
CA GLN A 35 -4.97 3.52 -10.50
C GLN A 35 -5.35 2.12 -10.96
N SER A 36 -4.92 1.10 -10.23
CA SER A 36 -5.30 -0.29 -10.52
C SER A 36 -6.50 -0.75 -9.68
N GLY A 37 -7.16 0.18 -9.02
CA GLY A 37 -8.36 -0.12 -8.25
C GLY A 37 -8.11 -0.60 -6.83
N TRP A 38 -6.87 -0.50 -6.35
CA TRP A 38 -6.54 -0.92 -4.99
C TRP A 38 -6.82 0.20 -3.99
N GLU A 39 -7.31 -0.20 -2.83
CA GLU A 39 -7.59 0.70 -1.72
C GLU A 39 -6.70 0.34 -0.55
N LEU A 40 -6.07 1.33 0.07
CA LEU A 40 -5.22 1.10 1.22
C LEU A 40 -6.05 0.74 2.43
N VAL A 41 -5.72 -0.37 3.06
CA VAL A 41 -6.39 -0.84 4.27
C VAL A 41 -5.60 -0.44 5.50
N ASN A 42 -4.29 -0.60 5.46
CA ASN A 42 -3.47 -0.38 6.63
C ASN A 42 -2.02 -0.16 6.22
N ILE A 43 -1.30 0.49 7.10
CA ILE A 43 0.14 0.70 6.97
C ILE A 43 0.79 0.15 8.24
N VAL A 44 1.74 -0.76 8.05
CA VAL A 44 2.53 -1.27 9.16
C VAL A 44 3.90 -0.62 9.07
N GLN A 45 4.24 0.16 10.08
CA GLN A 45 5.48 0.91 10.12
C GLN A 45 6.50 0.23 11.01
N GLY A 46 7.73 0.21 10.55
CA GLY A 46 8.85 -0.29 11.30
C GLY A 46 10.10 0.15 10.55
N PHE A 47 11.13 -0.67 10.53
CA PHE A 47 12.31 -0.38 9.73
C PHE A 47 11.93 -0.29 8.26
N LYS A 48 10.99 -1.13 7.83
CA LYS A 48 10.38 -1.09 6.51
C LYS A 48 8.92 -0.73 6.67
N VAL A 49 8.35 -0.13 5.63
CA VAL A 49 6.94 0.21 5.60
C VAL A 49 6.22 -0.81 4.74
N THR A 50 5.20 -1.44 5.31
CA THR A 50 4.40 -2.43 4.61
C THR A 50 3.00 -1.86 4.41
N LEU A 51 2.56 -1.82 3.16
CA LEU A 51 1.24 -1.31 2.80
C LEU A 51 0.33 -2.49 2.48
N VAL A 52 -0.85 -2.49 3.06
CA VAL A 52 -1.84 -3.52 2.81
C VAL A 52 -2.99 -2.91 2.02
N PHE A 53 -3.27 -3.49 0.87
CA PHE A 53 -4.32 -3.01 -0.03
C PHE A 53 -5.39 -4.07 -0.20
N LYS A 54 -6.57 -3.64 -0.59
CA LYS A 54 -7.65 -4.53 -0.98
C LYS A 54 -8.36 -3.96 -2.20
N ARG A 55 -9.01 -4.84 -2.93
CA ARG A 55 -9.96 -4.42 -3.96
C ARG A 55 -11.01 -5.51 -4.14
N PRO A 56 -12.18 -5.15 -4.63
CA PRO A 56 -13.24 -6.14 -4.89
C PRO A 56 -12.80 -7.14 -5.95
N VAL A 57 -13.20 -8.36 -5.72
CA VAL A 57 -12.95 -9.43 -6.69
C VAL A 57 -14.08 -9.50 -7.70
#